data_43b8cd285cd86a5053cb7288ba18d560
#
_entry.id   43b8cd285cd86a5053cb7288ba18d560
#
_cell.length_a   1.000
_cell.length_b   1.000
_cell.length_c   1.000
_cell.angle_alpha   90.00
_cell.angle_beta   90.00
_cell.angle_gamma   90.00
#
_symmetry.space_group_name_H-M   'P 1'
#
loop_
_entity.id
_entity.type
_entity.pdbx_description
1 polymer ?
#
loop_
_entity_poly.entity_id
_entity_poly.type
_entity_poly.pdbx_seq_one_letter_code
_entity_poly.pdbx_strand_id
1 'polypeptide(L)'
;MSGHPVAPAVTDGIQEAGDLSISQLKHEKSNSRFSGCGNGHVVDIMEETPNIHDPNVTFEEYLYWASITRAEEQEANASYVQARGPVTIKSVIKDRFRKGDEHGQYESSGGAPDTREKSIGSDKTLVPPGEGVVGSVTQEEWKRASRAMRTAGWGAIFYLITTDILGPFSTPWAFAQMGYGPGVALYTIFGIMSFSGWILYKSFLGLDSDRYPLKGYGDLYFRVFGTWARHAINFAQGLQLMLFVAVLILGNGQSISQISKGPNGGAGICFVACLIIFMAAGFILGQIRTLQRFSWIANLAVWVNLLIIFICMGVVAHSPPNFAATKASFGDAFGPGPIHTYAGTPPNGMASGGSGFSASLNGLNQAVYSYGGCLIFAAFMSEMRHPMDFWKALLLGEVFIYSIYLMFGIYVYSFQGQYSFNPVIQGLSPYAWQTATNVLSLITGLIAAGLYGNIGMKVLYVEFLQGVFGAPPLTASAGKMLWAAVIPVYWVIAFIVGAAVPQFSLVSGFIGALFILSFTYTLPALLGLGYWIRKDAMLPGEERFDPATGIYHYVDGGFWRYWRGFMRKPLFNSWNIFYMLGGMVTTALGMYSSIEGLIEAFNGKSQATSFGCASPV
;
A
#
# COMPACT_ATOMS: atom_id res chain seq x y z
N MET A 1 -3.12 -1.44 -52.87
CA MET A 1 -3.74 -0.11 -52.73
C MET A 1 -5.07 -0.30 -52.05
N SER A 2 -5.13 -0.12 -50.77
CA SER A 2 -6.32 0.22 -49.96
C SER A 2 -5.85 0.34 -48.52
N GLY A 3 -5.80 1.58 -48.05
CA GLY A 3 -5.36 1.91 -46.69
C GLY A 3 -6.45 1.60 -45.68
N HIS A 4 -6.10 0.93 -44.61
CA HIS A 4 -6.91 0.85 -43.41
C HIS A 4 -6.61 2.04 -42.49
N PRO A 5 -7.63 2.65 -41.89
CA PRO A 5 -7.41 3.75 -40.95
C PRO A 5 -6.87 3.25 -39.62
N VAL A 6 -5.86 3.92 -39.12
CA VAL A 6 -5.29 3.75 -37.79
C VAL A 6 -6.32 4.24 -36.77
N ALA A 7 -6.61 3.45 -35.75
CA ALA A 7 -7.49 3.82 -34.65
C ALA A 7 -6.89 5.01 -33.87
N PRO A 8 -7.69 5.99 -33.44
CA PRO A 8 -7.19 7.12 -32.65
C PRO A 8 -6.81 6.68 -31.24
N ALA A 9 -5.71 7.26 -30.76
CA ALA A 9 -5.13 7.02 -29.45
C ALA A 9 -6.10 7.42 -28.33
N VAL A 10 -5.98 6.71 -27.19
CA VAL A 10 -6.72 6.89 -25.93
C VAL A 10 -6.31 8.24 -25.27
N THR A 11 -6.72 9.36 -25.87
CA THR A 11 -6.56 10.71 -25.30
C THR A 11 -7.87 11.39 -24.92
N ASP A 12 -9.03 10.83 -25.33
CA ASP A 12 -10.32 11.51 -25.20
C ASP A 12 -10.95 11.50 -23.80
N GLY A 13 -10.42 10.73 -22.86
CA GLY A 13 -10.95 10.67 -21.49
C GLY A 13 -10.58 11.83 -20.55
N ILE A 14 -9.66 12.71 -20.97
CA ILE A 14 -9.16 13.83 -20.15
C ILE A 14 -9.77 15.16 -20.59
N GLN A 15 -10.27 15.25 -21.79
CA GLN A 15 -10.74 16.51 -22.39
C GLN A 15 -12.18 16.88 -22.01
N GLU A 16 -13.04 15.91 -21.74
CA GLU A 16 -14.45 16.21 -21.38
C GLU A 16 -14.66 16.76 -19.96
N ALA A 17 -13.69 16.60 -19.05
CA ALA A 17 -13.74 17.25 -17.72
C ALA A 17 -13.06 18.64 -17.70
N GLY A 18 -12.43 19.06 -18.78
CA GLY A 18 -11.60 20.26 -18.88
C GLY A 18 -12.23 21.46 -19.57
N ASP A 19 -13.41 21.32 -20.19
CA ASP A 19 -14.03 22.39 -20.98
C ASP A 19 -14.94 23.37 -20.20
N LEU A 20 -14.92 23.34 -18.88
CA LEU A 20 -15.24 24.54 -18.12
C LEU A 20 -14.02 25.47 -18.20
N SER A 21 -14.07 26.45 -19.10
CA SER A 21 -12.95 27.35 -19.30
C SER A 21 -12.54 28.01 -17.98
N ILE A 22 -11.24 28.08 -17.72
CA ILE A 22 -10.64 28.74 -16.54
C ILE A 22 -11.22 30.15 -16.33
N SER A 23 -11.67 30.79 -17.39
CA SER A 23 -12.39 32.08 -17.38
C SER A 23 -13.74 32.00 -16.68
N GLN A 24 -14.51 30.89 -16.80
CA GLN A 24 -15.79 30.72 -16.12
C GLN A 24 -15.59 30.42 -14.64
N LEU A 25 -14.59 29.60 -14.27
CA LEU A 25 -14.22 29.35 -12.89
C LEU A 25 -13.69 30.61 -12.17
N LYS A 26 -12.97 31.49 -12.88
CA LYS A 26 -12.56 32.82 -12.36
C LYS A 26 -13.76 33.77 -12.16
N HIS A 27 -14.78 33.71 -13.00
CA HIS A 27 -15.97 34.54 -12.86
C HIS A 27 -16.86 34.12 -11.69
N GLU A 28 -16.94 32.82 -11.38
CA GLU A 28 -17.69 32.32 -10.20
C GLU A 28 -17.01 32.67 -8.88
N LYS A 29 -15.67 32.66 -8.81
CA LYS A 29 -14.93 33.18 -7.63
C LYS A 29 -15.16 34.65 -7.33
N SER A 30 -15.58 35.45 -8.33
CA SER A 30 -15.74 36.89 -8.15
C SER A 30 -17.09 37.34 -7.61
N ASN A 31 -18.11 36.47 -7.66
CA ASN A 31 -19.49 36.83 -7.28
C ASN A 31 -19.91 36.47 -5.85
N SER A 32 -19.08 35.80 -5.06
CA SER A 32 -19.33 35.57 -3.62
C SER A 32 -18.71 36.68 -2.75
N ARG A 33 -18.66 37.91 -3.22
CA ARG A 33 -18.23 39.07 -2.43
C ARG A 33 -19.43 39.63 -1.65
N PHE A 34 -19.47 39.37 -0.37
CA PHE A 34 -20.21 40.22 0.56
C PHE A 34 -19.48 41.57 0.65
N SER A 35 -20.15 42.66 0.23
CA SER A 35 -19.64 44.00 0.29
C SER A 35 -19.71 44.54 1.72
N GLY A 36 -18.58 44.48 2.42
CA GLY A 36 -18.34 45.26 3.62
C GLY A 36 -17.30 46.36 3.32
N CYS A 37 -17.67 47.64 3.43
CA CYS A 37 -16.81 48.78 3.23
C CYS A 37 -15.63 48.80 4.22
N GLY A 38 -14.39 48.77 3.72
CA GLY A 38 -13.18 48.99 4.49
C GLY A 38 -11.95 48.50 3.72
N ASN A 39 -10.98 49.39 3.47
CA ASN A 39 -9.67 49.08 2.86
C ASN A 39 -8.87 48.12 3.77
N GLY A 40 -9.16 46.86 3.71
CA GLY A 40 -8.41 45.79 4.35
C GLY A 40 -8.49 44.55 3.46
N HIS A 41 -7.41 43.79 3.33
CA HIS A 41 -7.43 42.50 2.68
C HIS A 41 -8.58 41.67 3.26
N VAL A 42 -9.56 41.29 2.42
CA VAL A 42 -10.65 40.42 2.81
C VAL A 42 -10.03 39.03 3.07
N VAL A 43 -9.89 38.69 4.33
CA VAL A 43 -9.47 37.33 4.75
C VAL A 43 -10.71 36.46 4.66
N ASP A 44 -10.74 35.50 3.72
CA ASP A 44 -11.77 34.47 3.64
C ASP A 44 -11.68 33.58 4.89
N ILE A 45 -12.47 33.89 5.89
CA ILE A 45 -12.59 33.10 7.10
C ILE A 45 -13.56 31.95 6.81
N MET A 46 -13.12 30.72 7.04
CA MET A 46 -14.03 29.56 7.03
C MET A 46 -14.89 29.63 8.30
N GLU A 47 -16.20 29.70 8.14
CA GLU A 47 -17.14 29.71 9.27
C GLU A 47 -17.02 28.43 10.12
N GLU A 48 -16.68 27.29 9.50
CA GLU A 48 -16.36 26.02 10.18
C GLU A 48 -15.22 25.28 9.46
N THR A 49 -14.33 24.64 10.24
CA THR A 49 -13.34 23.72 9.66
C THR A 49 -14.05 22.51 9.06
N PRO A 50 -13.80 22.17 7.76
CA PRO A 50 -14.52 21.08 7.12
C PRO A 50 -14.30 19.76 7.87
N ASN A 51 -15.39 19.13 8.28
CA ASN A 51 -15.31 17.77 8.79
C ASN A 51 -15.05 16.83 7.62
N ILE A 52 -13.85 16.23 7.57
CA ILE A 52 -13.42 15.35 6.48
C ILE A 52 -14.34 14.13 6.31
N HIS A 53 -15.03 13.75 7.38
CA HIS A 53 -15.93 12.59 7.44
C HIS A 53 -17.37 13.00 7.75
N ASP A 54 -17.83 14.14 7.22
CA ASP A 54 -19.21 14.55 7.33
C ASP A 54 -20.09 13.68 6.41
N PRO A 55 -21.07 12.93 6.95
CA PRO A 55 -21.96 12.10 6.15
C PRO A 55 -22.93 12.89 5.27
N ASN A 56 -23.09 14.19 5.52
CA ASN A 56 -23.97 15.05 4.73
C ASN A 56 -23.31 15.54 3.43
N VAL A 57 -21.97 15.49 3.33
CA VAL A 57 -21.25 15.87 2.11
C VAL A 57 -21.50 14.84 1.01
N THR A 58 -22.00 15.32 -0.13
CA THR A 58 -22.38 14.46 -1.25
C THR A 58 -21.17 14.00 -2.08
N PHE A 59 -21.33 12.89 -2.79
CA PHE A 59 -20.28 12.39 -3.70
C PHE A 59 -19.95 13.41 -4.79
N GLU A 60 -20.95 14.10 -5.28
CA GLU A 60 -20.85 15.13 -6.32
C GLU A 60 -20.09 16.38 -5.84
N GLU A 61 -20.25 16.73 -4.57
CA GLU A 61 -19.46 17.79 -3.94
C GLU A 61 -17.99 17.44 -3.88
N TYR A 62 -17.66 16.20 -3.49
CA TYR A 62 -16.25 15.75 -3.53
C TYR A 62 -15.66 15.83 -4.93
N LEU A 63 -16.40 15.44 -5.97
CA LEU A 63 -15.97 15.55 -7.37
C LEU A 63 -15.73 16.99 -7.78
N TYR A 64 -16.61 17.91 -7.39
CA TYR A 64 -16.50 19.32 -7.70
C TYR A 64 -15.21 19.93 -7.13
N TRP A 65 -14.97 19.78 -5.83
CA TRP A 65 -13.77 20.30 -5.18
C TRP A 65 -12.49 19.61 -5.65
N ALA A 66 -12.55 18.34 -5.96
CA ALA A 66 -11.43 17.62 -6.55
C ALA A 66 -11.07 18.16 -7.94
N SER A 67 -12.06 18.51 -8.77
CA SER A 67 -11.83 19.08 -10.09
C SER A 67 -11.10 20.44 -10.02
N ILE A 68 -11.47 21.29 -9.07
CA ILE A 68 -10.81 22.59 -8.83
C ILE A 68 -9.36 22.36 -8.40
N THR A 69 -9.13 21.49 -7.41
CA THR A 69 -7.77 21.18 -6.93
C THR A 69 -6.89 20.64 -8.06
N ARG A 70 -7.42 19.76 -8.93
CA ARG A 70 -6.67 19.22 -10.08
C ARG A 70 -6.34 20.30 -11.11
N ALA A 71 -7.25 21.24 -11.39
CA ALA A 71 -6.99 22.35 -12.29
C ALA A 71 -5.87 23.26 -11.75
N GLU A 72 -5.91 23.61 -10.46
CA GLU A 72 -4.85 24.38 -9.79
C GLU A 72 -3.49 23.67 -9.84
N GLU A 73 -3.44 22.36 -9.61
CA GLU A 73 -2.21 21.57 -9.69
C GLU A 73 -1.65 21.50 -11.12
N GLN A 74 -2.50 21.42 -12.14
CA GLN A 74 -2.08 21.45 -13.54
C GLN A 74 -1.49 22.80 -13.92
N GLU A 75 -2.12 23.90 -13.51
CA GLU A 75 -1.61 25.26 -13.75
C GLU A 75 -0.26 25.49 -13.06
N ALA A 76 -0.14 25.07 -11.80
CA ALA A 76 1.11 25.15 -11.04
C ALA A 76 2.23 24.31 -11.67
N ASN A 77 1.91 23.11 -12.18
CA ASN A 77 2.89 22.27 -12.88
C ASN A 77 3.29 22.86 -14.24
N ALA A 78 2.34 23.42 -14.99
CA ALA A 78 2.62 24.07 -16.26
C ALA A 78 3.56 25.28 -16.08
N SER A 79 3.32 26.12 -15.08
CA SER A 79 4.17 27.27 -14.75
C SER A 79 5.58 26.82 -14.30
N TYR A 80 5.67 25.74 -13.51
CA TYR A 80 6.95 25.16 -13.10
C TYR A 80 7.76 24.64 -14.30
N VAL A 81 7.10 23.91 -15.22
CA VAL A 81 7.74 23.38 -16.45
C VAL A 81 8.19 24.54 -17.37
N GLN A 82 7.39 25.60 -17.49
CA GLN A 82 7.78 26.79 -18.25
C GLN A 82 9.01 27.47 -17.65
N ALA A 83 9.09 27.56 -16.32
CA ALA A 83 10.22 28.20 -15.63
C ALA A 83 11.53 27.42 -15.69
N ARG A 84 11.46 26.07 -15.64
CA ARG A 84 12.63 25.17 -15.54
C ARG A 84 12.88 24.29 -16.76
N GLY A 85 11.99 24.29 -17.73
CA GLY A 85 12.02 23.37 -18.87
C GLY A 85 11.51 21.96 -18.51
N PRO A 86 11.27 21.09 -19.50
CA PRO A 86 10.76 19.73 -19.27
C PRO A 86 11.75 18.92 -18.44
N VAL A 87 11.24 18.26 -17.40
CA VAL A 87 12.01 17.36 -16.54
C VAL A 87 12.38 16.12 -17.36
N THR A 88 13.59 16.08 -17.89
CA THR A 88 14.17 14.92 -18.59
C THR A 88 15.01 14.10 -17.63
N ILE A 89 15.17 12.79 -17.90
CA ILE A 89 16.06 11.91 -17.12
C ILE A 89 17.48 12.53 -17.01
N LYS A 90 17.95 13.17 -18.08
CA LYS A 90 19.24 13.91 -18.08
C LYS A 90 19.26 15.08 -17.10
N SER A 91 18.16 15.84 -16.97
CA SER A 91 18.09 16.96 -16.02
C SER A 91 18.06 16.47 -14.58
N VAL A 92 17.35 15.38 -14.29
CA VAL A 92 17.29 14.74 -12.95
C VAL A 92 18.66 14.22 -12.53
N ILE A 93 19.36 13.55 -13.45
CA ILE A 93 20.74 13.04 -13.20
C ILE A 93 21.68 14.23 -12.97
N LYS A 94 21.62 15.26 -13.81
CA LYS A 94 22.46 16.45 -13.70
C LYS A 94 22.23 17.21 -12.38
N ASP A 95 20.98 17.36 -11.94
CA ASP A 95 20.64 18.02 -10.68
C ASP A 95 21.11 17.20 -9.45
N ARG A 96 21.14 15.89 -9.57
CA ARG A 96 21.63 15.01 -8.49
C ARG A 96 23.14 15.06 -8.32
N PHE A 97 23.88 15.17 -9.41
CA PHE A 97 25.35 15.35 -9.38
C PHE A 97 25.76 16.78 -8.99
N ARG A 98 24.93 17.79 -9.28
CA ARG A 98 25.19 19.18 -8.90
C ARG A 98 24.89 19.47 -7.41
N LYS A 99 24.03 18.71 -6.76
CA LYS A 99 23.74 18.80 -5.32
C LYS A 99 24.85 18.20 -4.43
N GLY A 100 25.87 17.57 -4.98
CA GLY A 100 27.05 17.11 -4.24
C GLY A 100 27.94 18.22 -3.72
N ASP A 101 27.86 19.43 -4.28
CA ASP A 101 28.77 20.53 -3.98
C ASP A 101 28.16 21.68 -3.16
N GLU A 102 26.87 21.67 -2.86
CA GLU A 102 26.22 22.71 -2.04
C GLU A 102 25.48 22.08 -0.85
N HIS A 103 26.12 22.08 0.31
CA HIS A 103 25.46 22.01 1.61
C HIS A 103 24.71 23.33 1.82
N GLY A 104 23.41 23.35 1.60
CA GLY A 104 22.65 24.57 1.79
C GLY A 104 21.15 24.41 1.61
N GLN A 105 20.43 24.60 2.66
CA GLN A 105 19.07 25.10 2.78
C GLN A 105 18.04 24.60 1.76
N TYR A 106 17.18 23.68 2.19
CA TYR A 106 15.89 23.47 1.58
C TYR A 106 14.99 24.68 1.84
N GLU A 107 15.02 25.66 0.93
CA GLU A 107 13.95 26.63 0.83
C GLU A 107 12.72 25.96 0.23
N SER A 108 11.63 26.00 0.95
CA SER A 108 10.29 25.68 0.48
C SER A 108 9.91 26.68 -0.61
N SER A 109 10.12 26.35 -1.87
CA SER A 109 9.73 27.20 -3.00
C SER A 109 8.24 27.03 -3.29
N GLY A 110 7.44 27.66 -2.45
CA GLY A 110 6.07 28.09 -2.69
C GLY A 110 6.04 29.57 -2.35
N GLY A 111 6.82 30.40 -3.05
CA GLY A 111 6.93 31.81 -2.79
C GLY A 111 6.71 32.62 -4.06
N ALA A 112 5.74 33.50 -4.00
CA ALA A 112 5.70 34.71 -4.80
C ALA A 112 7.00 35.55 -4.59
N PRO A 113 7.42 36.41 -5.54
CA PRO A 113 8.68 37.14 -5.46
C PRO A 113 8.73 38.03 -4.22
N ASP A 114 9.73 37.81 -3.41
CA ASP A 114 10.01 38.58 -2.19
C ASP A 114 10.64 39.91 -2.58
N THR A 115 9.84 40.95 -2.58
CA THR A 115 10.33 42.34 -2.58
C THR A 115 10.82 42.65 -1.15
N ARG A 116 12.12 42.49 -0.93
CA ARG A 116 12.79 42.98 0.27
C ARG A 116 12.69 44.53 0.32
N GLU A 117 11.70 45.02 1.01
CA GLU A 117 11.78 46.36 1.59
C GLU A 117 12.47 46.28 2.97
N LYS A 118 13.55 47.04 3.10
CA LYS A 118 14.28 47.25 4.35
C LYS A 118 13.35 47.91 5.35
N SER A 119 13.08 47.20 6.44
CA SER A 119 12.39 47.79 7.60
C SER A 119 13.30 48.77 8.35
N ILE A 120 12.86 50.01 8.40
CA ILE A 120 13.29 51.01 9.35
C ILE A 120 12.10 51.27 10.30
N GLY A 121 12.34 51.17 11.59
CA GLY A 121 11.55 51.81 12.63
C GLY A 121 10.46 50.94 13.29
N SER A 122 10.75 50.59 14.52
CA SER A 122 9.78 50.10 15.50
C SER A 122 8.70 51.15 15.74
N ASP A 123 7.46 50.81 15.52
CA ASP A 123 6.35 51.43 16.22
C ASP A 123 5.39 50.34 16.70
N LYS A 124 5.39 50.11 18.03
CA LYS A 124 4.48 49.24 18.72
C LYS A 124 3.17 49.96 18.92
N THR A 125 2.29 49.97 17.95
CA THR A 125 0.88 50.26 18.19
C THR A 125 0.20 48.97 18.61
N LEU A 126 -0.04 48.90 19.95
CA LEU A 126 -0.91 47.91 20.56
C LEU A 126 -2.33 48.08 19.99
N VAL A 127 -2.72 47.18 19.07
CA VAL A 127 -4.12 47.02 18.70
C VAL A 127 -4.82 46.38 19.93
N PRO A 128 -5.93 46.95 20.43
CA PRO A 128 -6.68 46.32 21.52
C PRO A 128 -7.12 44.92 21.11
N PRO A 129 -7.18 43.93 22.02
CA PRO A 129 -7.69 42.62 21.70
C PRO A 129 -9.18 42.77 21.40
N GLY A 130 -9.53 42.88 20.11
CA GLY A 130 -10.87 42.58 19.64
C GLY A 130 -11.14 41.11 19.94
N GLU A 131 -12.32 40.81 20.42
CA GLU A 131 -12.81 39.45 20.66
C GLU A 131 -12.63 38.62 19.38
N GLY A 132 -11.42 38.02 19.25
CA GLY A 132 -11.13 37.04 18.21
C GLY A 132 -11.98 35.80 18.49
N VAL A 133 -12.83 35.44 17.58
CA VAL A 133 -13.54 34.16 17.63
C VAL A 133 -12.47 33.06 17.68
N VAL A 134 -12.28 32.52 18.88
CA VAL A 134 -11.32 31.46 19.13
C VAL A 134 -11.79 30.24 18.34
N GLY A 135 -11.12 29.94 17.21
CA GLY A 135 -11.38 28.75 16.41
C GLY A 135 -11.60 28.98 14.92
N SER A 136 -11.60 30.23 14.41
CA SER A 136 -11.70 30.47 12.97
C SER A 136 -10.36 30.23 12.27
N VAL A 137 -10.35 29.38 11.27
CA VAL A 137 -9.18 29.07 10.42
C VAL A 137 -9.42 29.67 9.05
N THR A 138 -8.44 30.36 8.47
CA THR A 138 -8.56 30.88 7.13
C THR A 138 -8.47 29.75 6.09
N GLN A 139 -9.08 29.95 4.92
CA GLN A 139 -9.03 28.97 3.83
C GLN A 139 -7.59 28.68 3.40
N GLU A 140 -6.71 29.67 3.42
CA GLU A 140 -5.28 29.50 3.13
C GLU A 140 -4.54 28.71 4.21
N GLU A 141 -4.85 28.93 5.49
CA GLU A 141 -4.27 28.15 6.59
C GLU A 141 -4.71 26.68 6.52
N TRP A 142 -5.98 26.43 6.21
CA TRP A 142 -6.46 25.07 5.98
C TRP A 142 -5.75 24.41 4.79
N LYS A 143 -5.62 25.13 3.66
CA LYS A 143 -4.89 24.66 2.47
C LYS A 143 -3.43 24.35 2.78
N ARG A 144 -2.75 25.21 3.55
CA ARG A 144 -1.37 24.97 4.01
C ARG A 144 -1.29 23.76 4.95
N ALA A 145 -2.21 23.64 5.89
CA ALA A 145 -2.25 22.52 6.83
C ALA A 145 -2.56 21.19 6.11
N SER A 146 -3.50 21.16 5.17
CA SER A 146 -3.86 19.98 4.39
C SER A 146 -2.71 19.49 3.50
N ARG A 147 -1.87 20.42 3.01
CA ARG A 147 -0.70 20.13 2.16
C ARG A 147 0.61 19.96 2.93
N ALA A 148 0.65 20.26 4.23
CA ALA A 148 1.88 20.22 5.03
C ALA A 148 2.58 18.85 5.03
N MET A 149 1.81 17.78 4.90
CA MET A 149 2.31 16.40 4.82
C MET A 149 2.64 15.95 3.40
N ARG A 150 2.27 16.70 2.37
CA ARG A 150 2.44 16.35 0.95
C ARG A 150 3.83 16.75 0.45
N THR A 151 4.85 16.02 0.86
CA THR A 151 6.26 16.33 0.54
C THR A 151 6.91 15.32 -0.41
N ALA A 152 6.32 14.13 -0.56
CA ALA A 152 6.90 13.04 -1.32
C ALA A 152 6.80 13.26 -2.83
N GLY A 153 7.90 13.06 -3.56
CA GLY A 153 7.91 12.98 -5.02
C GLY A 153 7.65 11.55 -5.50
N TRP A 154 7.32 11.37 -6.79
CA TRP A 154 7.07 10.05 -7.38
C TRP A 154 8.23 9.05 -7.20
N GLY A 155 9.48 9.52 -7.19
CA GLY A 155 10.64 8.66 -6.94
C GLY A 155 10.69 8.10 -5.51
N ALA A 156 10.28 8.89 -4.51
CA ALA A 156 10.15 8.40 -3.12
C ALA A 156 9.05 7.34 -3.03
N ILE A 157 7.93 7.55 -3.74
CA ILE A 157 6.83 6.59 -3.80
C ILE A 157 7.23 5.30 -4.52
N PHE A 158 8.05 5.37 -5.58
CA PHE A 158 8.63 4.18 -6.20
C PHE A 158 9.38 3.31 -5.19
N TYR A 159 10.23 3.92 -4.35
CA TYR A 159 10.92 3.18 -3.29
C TYR A 159 9.98 2.64 -2.21
N LEU A 160 8.93 3.37 -1.86
CA LEU A 160 7.93 2.89 -0.89
C LEU A 160 7.15 1.68 -1.45
N ILE A 161 6.68 1.74 -2.70
CA ILE A 161 6.02 0.62 -3.38
C ILE A 161 6.95 -0.60 -3.46
N THR A 162 8.21 -0.38 -3.88
CA THR A 162 9.18 -1.47 -3.95
C THR A 162 9.53 -2.05 -2.59
N THR A 163 9.65 -1.25 -1.55
CA THR A 163 9.93 -1.75 -0.18
C THR A 163 8.78 -2.59 0.35
N ASP A 164 7.55 -2.18 0.05
CA ASP A 164 6.34 -2.86 0.50
C ASP A 164 6.16 -4.23 -0.18
N ILE A 165 6.34 -4.27 -1.50
CA ILE A 165 6.00 -5.45 -2.30
C ILE A 165 7.22 -6.35 -2.56
N LEU A 166 8.44 -5.79 -2.72
CA LEU A 166 9.61 -6.56 -3.13
C LEU A 166 10.09 -7.55 -2.05
N GLY A 167 9.61 -8.77 -2.14
CA GLY A 167 10.00 -9.89 -1.27
C GLY A 167 9.78 -11.24 -1.96
N PRO A 168 10.57 -11.59 -3.03
CA PRO A 168 10.31 -12.77 -3.87
C PRO A 168 10.63 -14.10 -3.18
N PHE A 169 10.84 -14.10 -1.86
CA PHE A 169 11.36 -15.25 -1.13
C PHE A 169 10.41 -16.44 -1.04
N SER A 170 9.11 -16.23 -1.28
CA SER A 170 8.10 -17.29 -1.39
C SER A 170 7.92 -17.81 -2.82
N THR A 171 8.43 -17.06 -3.83
CA THR A 171 8.18 -17.35 -5.25
C THR A 171 8.70 -18.70 -5.70
N PRO A 172 9.94 -19.14 -5.38
CA PRO A 172 10.43 -20.45 -5.81
C PRO A 172 9.59 -21.60 -5.26
N TRP A 173 9.12 -21.47 -4.02
CA TRP A 173 8.22 -22.45 -3.42
C TRP A 173 6.87 -22.50 -4.15
N ALA A 174 6.31 -21.35 -4.51
CA ALA A 174 5.09 -21.30 -5.30
C ALA A 174 5.24 -22.02 -6.64
N PHE A 175 6.37 -21.83 -7.35
CA PHE A 175 6.70 -22.57 -8.56
C PHE A 175 6.82 -24.09 -8.30
N ALA A 176 7.37 -24.48 -7.15
CA ALA A 176 7.45 -25.89 -6.78
C ALA A 176 6.07 -26.55 -6.56
N GLN A 177 5.05 -25.75 -6.18
CA GLN A 177 3.67 -26.25 -6.05
C GLN A 177 2.92 -26.33 -7.39
N MET A 178 3.28 -25.50 -8.37
CA MET A 178 2.50 -25.33 -9.59
C MET A 178 3.22 -25.78 -10.87
N GLY A 179 4.54 -25.81 -10.85
CA GLY A 179 5.37 -25.96 -12.04
C GLY A 179 5.60 -24.64 -12.78
N TYR A 180 6.44 -24.67 -13.83
CA TYR A 180 6.83 -23.46 -14.59
C TYR A 180 5.64 -22.79 -15.29
N GLY A 181 4.85 -23.54 -16.05
CA GLY A 181 3.76 -22.98 -16.86
C GLY A 181 2.70 -22.25 -16.01
N PRO A 182 2.01 -22.96 -15.11
CA PRO A 182 1.05 -22.32 -14.23
C PRO A 182 1.68 -21.25 -13.32
N GLY A 183 2.92 -21.44 -12.86
CA GLY A 183 3.65 -20.45 -12.07
C GLY A 183 3.83 -19.14 -12.82
N VAL A 184 4.41 -19.17 -14.02
CA VAL A 184 4.58 -17.97 -14.87
C VAL A 184 3.24 -17.33 -15.19
N ALA A 185 2.23 -18.14 -15.56
CA ALA A 185 0.90 -17.63 -15.90
C ALA A 185 0.26 -16.88 -14.71
N LEU A 186 0.28 -17.46 -13.51
CA LEU A 186 -0.33 -16.86 -12.34
C LEU A 186 0.43 -15.63 -11.86
N TYR A 187 1.77 -15.68 -11.82
CA TYR A 187 2.56 -14.49 -11.49
C TYR A 187 2.37 -13.36 -12.51
N THR A 188 2.09 -13.68 -13.79
CA THR A 188 1.75 -12.69 -14.81
C THR A 188 0.35 -12.14 -14.61
N ILE A 189 -0.64 -12.99 -14.37
CA ILE A 189 -2.04 -12.57 -14.18
C ILE A 189 -2.18 -11.68 -12.93
N PHE A 190 -1.64 -12.13 -11.81
CA PHE A 190 -1.68 -11.36 -10.56
C PHE A 190 -0.68 -10.18 -10.54
N GLY A 191 0.38 -10.23 -11.35
CA GLY A 191 1.30 -9.12 -11.54
C GLY A 191 0.69 -7.93 -12.26
N ILE A 192 -0.47 -8.08 -12.93
CA ILE A 192 -1.23 -6.98 -13.54
C ILE A 192 -2.05 -6.23 -12.46
N MET A 193 -1.48 -6.00 -11.29
CA MET A 193 -2.14 -5.19 -10.27
C MET A 193 -2.14 -3.69 -10.61
N SER A 194 -1.45 -3.28 -11.71
CA SER A 194 -1.57 -1.94 -12.30
C SER A 194 -3.01 -1.55 -12.59
N PHE A 195 -3.87 -2.51 -12.95
CA PHE A 195 -5.29 -2.22 -13.14
C PHE A 195 -5.96 -1.79 -11.82
N SER A 196 -5.75 -2.51 -10.73
CA SER A 196 -6.25 -2.14 -9.40
C SER A 196 -5.63 -0.83 -8.90
N GLY A 197 -4.32 -0.66 -9.06
CA GLY A 197 -3.61 0.57 -8.75
C GLY A 197 -4.11 1.76 -9.57
N TRP A 198 -4.43 1.55 -10.85
CA TRP A 198 -5.02 2.58 -11.72
C TRP A 198 -6.44 2.96 -11.26
N ILE A 199 -7.27 2.00 -10.87
CA ILE A 199 -8.61 2.27 -10.30
C ILE A 199 -8.47 3.16 -9.06
N LEU A 200 -7.60 2.77 -8.12
CA LEU A 200 -7.35 3.54 -6.89
C LEU A 200 -6.82 4.94 -7.20
N TYR A 201 -5.88 5.05 -8.12
CA TYR A 201 -5.33 6.32 -8.59
C TYR A 201 -6.39 7.25 -9.16
N LYS A 202 -7.23 6.76 -10.09
CA LYS A 202 -8.31 7.56 -10.69
C LYS A 202 -9.37 7.97 -9.67
N SER A 203 -9.75 7.06 -8.79
CA SER A 203 -10.71 7.34 -7.71
C SER A 203 -10.13 8.37 -6.72
N PHE A 204 -8.85 8.24 -6.37
CA PHE A 204 -8.16 9.21 -5.51
C PHE A 204 -8.14 10.60 -6.14
N LEU A 205 -7.69 10.73 -7.39
CA LEU A 205 -7.65 12.03 -8.08
C LEU A 205 -9.04 12.67 -8.23
N GLY A 206 -10.07 11.86 -8.42
CA GLY A 206 -11.43 12.35 -8.57
C GLY A 206 -12.11 12.72 -7.26
N LEU A 207 -11.60 12.28 -6.13
CA LEU A 207 -12.24 12.49 -4.82
C LEU A 207 -11.38 13.33 -3.85
N ASP A 208 -10.05 13.42 -4.03
CA ASP A 208 -9.15 14.18 -3.17
C ASP A 208 -9.16 15.66 -3.54
N SER A 209 -9.29 16.52 -2.53
CA SER A 209 -9.22 17.99 -2.68
C SER A 209 -8.54 18.64 -1.48
N ASP A 210 -8.15 19.90 -1.64
CA ASP A 210 -7.62 20.69 -0.54
C ASP A 210 -8.67 20.95 0.56
N ARG A 211 -9.95 21.06 0.17
CA ARG A 211 -11.06 21.22 1.11
C ARG A 211 -11.34 19.94 1.88
N TYR A 212 -11.32 18.80 1.20
CA TYR A 212 -11.56 17.48 1.75
C TYR A 212 -10.38 16.55 1.43
N PRO A 213 -9.26 16.62 2.15
CA PRO A 213 -8.09 15.78 1.88
C PRO A 213 -8.36 14.31 2.21
N LEU A 214 -7.98 13.42 1.30
CA LEU A 214 -7.95 11.97 1.55
C LEU A 214 -6.68 11.59 2.32
N LYS A 215 -6.81 10.69 3.29
CA LYS A 215 -5.67 10.22 4.10
C LYS A 215 -5.40 8.73 3.96
N GLY A 216 -6.42 7.94 3.63
CA GLY A 216 -6.28 6.50 3.62
C GLY A 216 -7.25 5.78 2.70
N TYR A 217 -7.11 4.46 2.68
CA TYR A 217 -7.91 3.58 1.84
C TYR A 217 -9.40 3.63 2.21
N GLY A 218 -9.73 3.62 3.51
CA GLY A 218 -11.10 3.69 4.00
C GLY A 218 -11.82 4.99 3.65
N ASP A 219 -11.09 6.10 3.50
CA ASP A 219 -11.70 7.38 3.11
C ASP A 219 -12.25 7.36 1.68
N LEU A 220 -11.64 6.60 0.76
CA LEU A 220 -12.17 6.38 -0.58
C LEU A 220 -13.53 5.70 -0.53
N TYR A 221 -13.66 4.68 0.34
CA TYR A 221 -14.93 3.96 0.52
C TYR A 221 -15.98 4.82 1.22
N PHE A 222 -15.56 5.65 2.17
CA PHE A 222 -16.45 6.62 2.80
C PHE A 222 -17.13 7.51 1.77
N ARG A 223 -16.38 8.08 0.83
CA ARG A 223 -16.90 9.01 -0.16
C ARG A 223 -17.80 8.36 -1.22
N VAL A 224 -17.61 7.07 -1.46
CA VAL A 224 -18.41 6.34 -2.45
C VAL A 224 -19.59 5.61 -1.81
N PHE A 225 -19.40 4.97 -0.66
CA PHE A 225 -20.37 4.06 -0.05
C PHE A 225 -20.85 4.50 1.34
N GLY A 226 -20.26 5.55 1.91
CA GLY A 226 -20.66 6.11 3.21
C GLY A 226 -19.93 5.53 4.42
N THR A 227 -20.38 5.93 5.61
CA THR A 227 -19.70 5.71 6.89
C THR A 227 -19.50 4.23 7.23
N TRP A 228 -20.53 3.39 7.00
CA TRP A 228 -20.43 1.96 7.31
C TRP A 228 -19.30 1.27 6.54
N ALA A 229 -19.19 1.56 5.23
CA ALA A 229 -18.14 0.99 4.39
C ALA A 229 -16.74 1.40 4.87
N ARG A 230 -16.58 2.66 5.30
CA ARG A 230 -15.32 3.15 5.89
C ARG A 230 -14.92 2.32 7.11
N HIS A 231 -15.83 2.13 8.06
CA HIS A 231 -15.53 1.36 9.28
C HIS A 231 -15.19 -0.10 8.98
N ALA A 232 -15.95 -0.75 8.09
CA ALA A 232 -15.68 -2.13 7.68
C ALA A 232 -14.32 -2.28 7.02
N ILE A 233 -13.97 -1.39 6.10
CA ILE A 233 -12.69 -1.40 5.39
C ILE A 233 -11.53 -1.10 6.34
N ASN A 234 -11.63 -0.10 7.22
CA ASN A 234 -10.58 0.25 8.16
C ASN A 234 -10.34 -0.86 9.20
N PHE A 235 -11.42 -1.53 9.64
CA PHE A 235 -11.28 -2.70 10.51
C PHE A 235 -10.51 -3.84 9.81
N ALA A 236 -10.94 -4.21 8.61
CA ALA A 236 -10.29 -5.26 7.84
C ALA A 236 -8.82 -4.90 7.49
N GLN A 237 -8.53 -3.63 7.16
CA GLN A 237 -7.18 -3.11 6.93
C GLN A 237 -6.30 -3.22 8.19
N GLY A 238 -6.82 -2.79 9.33
CA GLY A 238 -6.10 -2.87 10.59
C GLY A 238 -5.77 -4.31 10.98
N LEU A 239 -6.73 -5.23 10.77
CA LEU A 239 -6.54 -6.66 11.00
C LEU A 239 -5.50 -7.26 10.04
N GLN A 240 -5.57 -6.96 8.75
CA GLN A 240 -4.57 -7.43 7.77
C GLN A 240 -3.15 -6.98 8.15
N LEU A 241 -2.97 -5.71 8.50
CA LEU A 241 -1.66 -5.17 8.86
C LEU A 241 -1.12 -5.79 10.17
N MET A 242 -2.00 -6.10 11.12
CA MET A 242 -1.63 -6.83 12.33
C MET A 242 -1.17 -8.26 12.00
N LEU A 243 -1.87 -8.94 11.10
CA LEU A 243 -1.50 -10.28 10.64
C LEU A 243 -0.18 -10.28 9.86
N PHE A 244 0.13 -9.22 9.10
CA PHE A 244 1.44 -9.07 8.47
C PHE A 244 2.56 -8.98 9.51
N VAL A 245 2.35 -8.23 10.60
CA VAL A 245 3.33 -8.20 11.71
C VAL A 245 3.49 -9.60 12.31
N ALA A 246 2.40 -10.38 12.48
CA ALA A 246 2.47 -11.74 12.98
C ALA A 246 3.31 -12.67 12.08
N VAL A 247 3.14 -12.60 10.75
CA VAL A 247 3.95 -13.36 9.78
C VAL A 247 5.42 -12.95 9.83
N LEU A 248 5.69 -11.65 9.99
CA LEU A 248 7.08 -11.16 10.12
C LEU A 248 7.73 -11.60 11.44
N ILE A 249 6.99 -11.64 12.55
CA ILE A 249 7.47 -12.22 13.81
C ILE A 249 7.81 -13.70 13.60
N LEU A 250 6.92 -14.44 12.93
CA LEU A 250 7.12 -15.87 12.67
C LEU A 250 8.34 -16.13 11.77
N GLY A 251 8.42 -15.51 10.60
CA GLY A 251 9.52 -15.71 9.65
C GLY A 251 10.89 -15.29 10.21
N ASN A 252 10.94 -14.16 10.90
CA ASN A 252 12.19 -13.70 11.51
C ASN A 252 12.54 -14.49 12.79
N GLY A 253 11.56 -14.98 13.54
CA GLY A 253 11.80 -15.92 14.63
C GLY A 253 12.42 -17.25 14.14
N GLN A 254 11.98 -17.76 12.98
CA GLN A 254 12.61 -18.89 12.32
C GLN A 254 14.06 -18.58 11.93
N SER A 255 14.34 -17.39 11.41
CA SER A 255 15.71 -16.95 11.11
C SER A 255 16.61 -16.91 12.36
N ILE A 256 16.11 -16.37 13.48
CA ILE A 256 16.85 -16.36 14.77
C ILE A 256 17.11 -17.79 15.23
N SER A 257 16.11 -18.67 15.14
CA SER A 257 16.24 -20.07 15.50
C SER A 257 17.36 -20.77 14.70
N GLN A 258 17.37 -20.61 13.37
CA GLN A 258 18.41 -21.18 12.51
C GLN A 258 19.81 -20.67 12.84
N ILE A 259 19.95 -19.35 13.05
CA ILE A 259 21.24 -18.75 13.46
C ILE A 259 21.72 -19.37 14.79
N SER A 260 20.81 -19.57 15.74
CA SER A 260 21.14 -20.09 17.07
C SER A 260 21.58 -21.56 17.09
N LYS A 261 21.16 -22.36 16.08
CA LYS A 261 21.56 -23.78 15.95
C LYS A 261 23.04 -23.97 15.63
N GLY A 262 23.68 -22.95 15.05
CA GLY A 262 25.09 -23.01 14.66
C GLY A 262 25.38 -23.96 13.51
N PRO A 263 26.65 -24.04 13.07
CA PRO A 263 27.07 -24.84 11.90
C PRO A 263 26.91 -26.36 12.11
N ASN A 264 26.90 -26.82 13.36
CA ASN A 264 26.82 -28.24 13.71
C ASN A 264 25.37 -28.71 13.96
N GLY A 265 24.35 -27.87 13.74
CA GLY A 265 22.96 -28.23 13.94
C GLY A 265 22.59 -28.50 15.42
N GLY A 266 23.12 -27.69 16.35
CA GLY A 266 22.83 -27.80 17.78
C GLY A 266 21.35 -27.56 18.11
N ALA A 267 20.98 -27.74 19.39
CA ALA A 267 19.60 -27.54 19.85
C ALA A 267 19.06 -26.12 19.63
N GLY A 268 19.95 -25.13 19.60
CA GLY A 268 19.56 -23.73 19.44
C GLY A 268 18.76 -23.16 20.62
N ILE A 269 18.26 -21.95 20.44
CA ILE A 269 17.34 -21.28 21.39
C ILE A 269 15.93 -21.83 21.17
N CYS A 270 15.16 -21.97 22.25
CA CYS A 270 13.73 -22.33 22.19
C CYS A 270 12.98 -21.43 21.19
N PHE A 271 12.20 -22.02 20.29
CA PHE A 271 11.58 -21.28 19.17
C PHE A 271 10.71 -20.12 19.64
N VAL A 272 9.88 -20.33 20.67
CA VAL A 272 9.06 -19.24 21.24
C VAL A 272 9.92 -18.09 21.75
N ALA A 273 11.08 -18.38 22.35
CA ALA A 273 12.01 -17.33 22.78
C ALA A 273 12.55 -16.52 21.59
N CYS A 274 12.80 -17.17 20.44
CA CYS A 274 13.20 -16.47 19.22
C CYS A 274 12.12 -15.51 18.73
N LEU A 275 10.84 -15.90 18.79
CA LEU A 275 9.71 -15.02 18.46
C LEU A 275 9.61 -13.83 19.42
N ILE A 276 9.81 -14.06 20.73
CA ILE A 276 9.79 -13.01 21.76
C ILE A 276 10.94 -12.01 21.56
N ILE A 277 12.13 -12.46 21.17
CA ILE A 277 13.27 -11.57 20.89
C ILE A 277 12.93 -10.61 19.75
N PHE A 278 12.34 -11.12 18.66
CA PHE A 278 11.95 -10.26 17.54
C PHE A 278 10.79 -9.32 17.92
N MET A 279 9.79 -9.80 18.65
CA MET A 279 8.70 -8.98 19.19
C MET A 279 9.22 -7.84 20.07
N ALA A 280 10.18 -8.12 20.96
CA ALA A 280 10.77 -7.10 21.86
C ALA A 280 11.51 -6.01 21.06
N ALA A 281 12.25 -6.37 20.01
CA ALA A 281 12.83 -5.39 19.09
C ALA A 281 11.74 -4.56 18.40
N GLY A 282 10.61 -5.16 18.06
CA GLY A 282 9.44 -4.49 17.52
C GLY A 282 8.79 -3.49 18.47
N PHE A 283 8.79 -3.72 19.77
CA PHE A 283 8.29 -2.73 20.76
C PHE A 283 9.04 -1.40 20.66
N ILE A 284 10.35 -1.46 20.46
CA ILE A 284 11.20 -0.27 20.35
C ILE A 284 10.89 0.47 19.04
N LEU A 285 10.87 -0.27 17.93
CA LEU A 285 10.66 0.32 16.60
C LEU A 285 9.22 0.85 16.43
N GLY A 286 8.24 0.18 17.00
CA GLY A 286 6.82 0.57 16.98
C GLY A 286 6.53 1.91 17.68
N GLN A 287 7.46 2.41 18.53
CA GLN A 287 7.32 3.74 19.13
C GLN A 287 7.51 4.88 18.12
N ILE A 288 8.06 4.61 16.94
CA ILE A 288 8.22 5.62 15.89
C ILE A 288 6.84 5.91 15.29
N ARG A 289 6.34 7.16 15.49
CA ARG A 289 4.99 7.56 15.07
C ARG A 289 4.91 8.17 13.68
N THR A 290 6.02 8.63 13.10
CA THR A 290 6.04 9.36 11.83
C THR A 290 6.54 8.49 10.68
N LEU A 291 5.72 8.36 9.62
CA LEU A 291 6.08 7.60 8.41
C LEU A 291 7.27 8.21 7.67
N GLN A 292 7.44 9.53 7.75
CA GLN A 292 8.54 10.25 7.10
C GLN A 292 9.92 9.71 7.50
N ARG A 293 10.09 9.27 8.75
CA ARG A 293 11.35 8.65 9.21
C ARG A 293 11.58 7.28 8.59
N PHE A 294 10.51 6.54 8.28
CA PHE A 294 10.61 5.24 7.62
C PHE A 294 11.01 5.34 6.14
N SER A 295 10.69 6.42 5.44
CA SER A 295 11.02 6.58 4.01
C SER A 295 12.53 6.46 3.72
N TRP A 296 13.37 7.01 4.59
CA TRP A 296 14.83 6.89 4.42
C TRP A 296 15.33 5.46 4.67
N ILE A 297 14.79 4.81 5.72
CA ILE A 297 15.14 3.43 6.09
C ILE A 297 14.58 2.45 5.04
N ALA A 298 13.41 2.73 4.49
CA ALA A 298 12.80 1.96 3.41
C ALA A 298 13.69 1.89 2.15
N ASN A 299 14.35 2.99 1.78
CA ASN A 299 15.32 2.99 0.68
C ASN A 299 16.46 2.00 0.93
N LEU A 300 17.01 1.96 2.16
CA LEU A 300 18.03 0.97 2.52
C LEU A 300 17.50 -0.46 2.39
N ALA A 301 16.27 -0.72 2.81
CA ALA A 301 15.65 -2.05 2.78
C ALA A 301 15.55 -2.62 1.35
N VAL A 302 15.27 -1.81 0.33
CA VAL A 302 15.24 -2.25 -1.08
C VAL A 302 16.60 -2.79 -1.52
N TRP A 303 17.67 -2.05 -1.22
CA TRP A 303 19.01 -2.48 -1.61
C TRP A 303 19.47 -3.73 -0.86
N VAL A 304 19.11 -3.86 0.42
CA VAL A 304 19.38 -5.06 1.21
C VAL A 304 18.59 -6.25 0.66
N ASN A 305 17.32 -6.09 0.31
CA ASN A 305 16.52 -7.14 -0.32
C ASN A 305 17.11 -7.59 -1.66
N LEU A 306 17.56 -6.66 -2.51
CA LEU A 306 18.25 -6.99 -3.76
C LEU A 306 19.54 -7.77 -3.49
N LEU A 307 20.31 -7.37 -2.48
CA LEU A 307 21.53 -8.09 -2.07
C LEU A 307 21.19 -9.53 -1.63
N ILE A 308 20.16 -9.74 -0.82
CA ILE A 308 19.69 -11.08 -0.41
C ILE A 308 19.32 -11.90 -1.65
N ILE A 309 18.57 -11.33 -2.60
CA ILE A 309 18.18 -11.99 -3.85
C ILE A 309 19.39 -12.51 -4.61
N PHE A 310 20.41 -11.66 -4.84
CA PHE A 310 21.62 -12.06 -5.56
C PHE A 310 22.46 -13.08 -4.78
N ILE A 311 22.55 -12.96 -3.44
CA ILE A 311 23.21 -13.98 -2.61
C ILE A 311 22.48 -15.32 -2.75
N CYS A 312 21.15 -15.35 -2.63
CA CYS A 312 20.37 -16.57 -2.81
C CYS A 312 20.61 -17.21 -4.17
N MET A 313 20.56 -16.42 -5.26
CA MET A 313 20.82 -16.94 -6.62
C MET A 313 22.24 -17.52 -6.75
N GLY A 314 23.24 -16.85 -6.23
CA GLY A 314 24.62 -17.34 -6.25
C GLY A 314 24.79 -18.63 -5.44
N VAL A 315 24.18 -18.70 -4.26
CA VAL A 315 24.30 -19.87 -3.38
C VAL A 315 23.59 -21.10 -3.96
N VAL A 316 22.35 -20.96 -4.44
CA VAL A 316 21.60 -22.11 -4.97
C VAL A 316 22.21 -22.71 -6.24
N ALA A 317 22.97 -21.91 -7.02
CA ALA A 317 23.69 -22.42 -8.19
C ALA A 317 24.92 -23.27 -7.86
N HIS A 318 25.49 -23.09 -6.65
CA HIS A 318 26.75 -23.73 -6.27
C HIS A 318 26.63 -24.66 -5.06
N SER A 319 25.44 -24.78 -4.49
CA SER A 319 25.20 -25.59 -3.28
C SER A 319 23.92 -26.44 -3.42
N PRO A 320 23.90 -27.67 -2.91
CA PRO A 320 22.71 -28.49 -2.92
C PRO A 320 21.62 -27.87 -2.01
N PRO A 321 20.34 -28.24 -2.20
CA PRO A 321 19.26 -27.89 -1.28
C PRO A 321 19.58 -28.32 0.15
N ASN A 322 19.03 -27.61 1.13
CA ASN A 322 19.15 -27.98 2.53
C ASN A 322 18.19 -29.14 2.85
N PHE A 323 18.60 -30.38 2.54
CA PHE A 323 17.77 -31.57 2.74
C PHE A 323 17.38 -31.81 4.21
N ALA A 324 18.18 -31.33 5.17
CA ALA A 324 17.83 -31.43 6.58
C ALA A 324 16.65 -30.53 6.94
N ALA A 325 16.67 -29.28 6.45
CA ALA A 325 15.57 -28.34 6.66
C ALA A 325 14.28 -28.79 5.92
N THR A 326 14.40 -29.24 4.66
CA THR A 326 13.24 -29.69 3.89
C THR A 326 12.59 -30.93 4.49
N LYS A 327 13.39 -31.90 4.93
CA LYS A 327 12.90 -33.09 5.64
C LYS A 327 12.21 -32.70 6.96
N ALA A 328 12.79 -31.81 7.73
CA ALA A 328 12.22 -31.35 9.00
C ALA A 328 10.88 -30.63 8.82
N SER A 329 10.75 -29.82 7.75
CA SER A 329 9.54 -29.01 7.52
C SER A 329 8.47 -29.73 6.73
N PHE A 330 8.84 -30.58 5.76
CA PHE A 330 7.91 -31.17 4.79
C PHE A 330 7.78 -32.71 4.94
N GLY A 331 8.57 -33.30 5.83
CA GLY A 331 8.53 -34.74 6.10
C GLY A 331 9.55 -35.56 5.32
N ASP A 332 9.54 -36.89 5.58
CA ASP A 332 10.56 -37.85 5.09
C ASP A 332 10.62 -37.95 3.56
N ALA A 333 9.53 -37.68 2.85
CA ALA A 333 9.46 -37.69 1.38
C ALA A 333 10.38 -36.63 0.72
N PHE A 334 10.74 -35.58 1.47
CA PHE A 334 11.62 -34.49 1.01
C PHE A 334 13.04 -34.61 1.58
N GLY A 335 13.49 -35.82 1.87
CA GLY A 335 14.88 -36.14 2.20
C GLY A 335 15.80 -36.09 0.98
N PRO A 336 17.11 -36.43 1.15
CA PRO A 336 18.10 -36.39 0.08
C PRO A 336 17.69 -37.20 -1.14
N GLY A 337 17.68 -36.57 -2.32
CA GLY A 337 17.30 -37.19 -3.58
C GLY A 337 17.58 -36.30 -4.80
N PRO A 338 17.28 -36.78 -6.01
CA PRO A 338 17.46 -36.00 -7.23
C PRO A 338 16.50 -34.79 -7.25
N ILE A 339 16.96 -33.69 -7.88
CA ILE A 339 16.16 -32.49 -8.08
C ILE A 339 15.25 -32.70 -9.29
N HIS A 340 13.96 -32.49 -9.11
CA HIS A 340 12.96 -32.57 -10.17
C HIS A 340 12.27 -31.22 -10.34
N THR A 341 12.10 -30.80 -11.58
CA THR A 341 11.33 -29.62 -11.97
C THR A 341 10.24 -30.05 -12.98
N TYR A 342 9.10 -29.40 -12.94
CA TYR A 342 7.96 -29.76 -13.78
C TYR A 342 7.49 -28.56 -14.62
N ALA A 343 7.16 -28.81 -15.88
CA ALA A 343 6.59 -27.79 -16.75
C ALA A 343 5.15 -27.42 -16.34
N GLY A 344 4.38 -28.44 -15.94
CA GLY A 344 3.02 -28.30 -15.43
C GLY A 344 2.92 -28.68 -13.94
N THR A 345 1.70 -28.95 -13.48
CA THR A 345 1.44 -29.34 -12.08
C THR A 345 2.26 -30.59 -11.68
N PRO A 346 3.00 -30.53 -10.57
CA PRO A 346 3.79 -31.66 -10.09
C PRO A 346 2.93 -32.89 -9.79
N PRO A 347 3.47 -34.11 -9.95
CA PRO A 347 2.79 -35.33 -9.51
C PRO A 347 2.50 -35.33 -8.00
N ASN A 348 1.51 -36.12 -7.60
CA ASN A 348 1.16 -36.28 -6.19
C ASN A 348 2.38 -36.73 -5.36
N GLY A 349 2.59 -36.10 -4.20
CA GLY A 349 3.71 -36.36 -3.31
C GLY A 349 5.01 -35.62 -3.65
N MET A 350 5.05 -34.88 -4.77
CA MET A 350 6.20 -34.05 -5.16
C MET A 350 6.03 -32.56 -4.84
N ALA A 351 4.87 -32.16 -4.34
CA ALA A 351 4.59 -30.82 -3.88
C ALA A 351 4.50 -30.79 -2.34
N SER A 352 5.29 -29.92 -1.71
CA SER A 352 5.36 -29.81 -0.24
C SER A 352 4.16 -29.11 0.40
N GLY A 353 3.35 -28.40 -0.39
CA GLY A 353 2.18 -27.64 0.07
C GLY A 353 0.85 -28.40 -0.02
N GLY A 354 0.85 -29.73 -0.10
CA GLY A 354 -0.33 -30.57 -0.22
C GLY A 354 -0.33 -31.44 -1.45
N SER A 355 -1.47 -32.01 -1.82
CA SER A 355 -1.61 -32.92 -2.98
C SER A 355 -2.50 -32.30 -4.06
N GLY A 356 -2.10 -32.49 -5.33
CA GLY A 356 -2.93 -32.17 -6.49
C GLY A 356 -3.39 -30.71 -6.53
N PHE A 357 -4.71 -30.50 -6.62
CA PHE A 357 -5.30 -29.16 -6.74
C PHE A 357 -5.06 -28.27 -5.51
N SER A 358 -5.05 -28.85 -4.30
CA SER A 358 -4.79 -28.11 -3.05
C SER A 358 -3.37 -27.51 -3.05
N ALA A 359 -2.36 -28.27 -3.47
CA ALA A 359 -1.00 -27.76 -3.62
C ALA A 359 -0.92 -26.58 -4.59
N SER A 360 -1.58 -26.71 -5.77
CA SER A 360 -1.61 -25.62 -6.76
C SER A 360 -2.29 -24.35 -6.22
N LEU A 361 -3.36 -24.49 -5.43
CA LEU A 361 -4.03 -23.35 -4.77
C LEU A 361 -3.13 -22.73 -3.68
N ASN A 362 -2.38 -23.52 -2.93
CA ASN A 362 -1.41 -23.00 -1.97
C ASN A 362 -0.27 -22.25 -2.66
N GLY A 363 0.18 -22.73 -3.82
CA GLY A 363 1.10 -21.99 -4.69
C GLY A 363 0.52 -20.67 -5.18
N LEU A 364 -0.75 -20.67 -5.62
CA LEU A 364 -1.47 -19.46 -6.02
C LEU A 364 -1.57 -18.46 -4.85
N ASN A 365 -1.90 -18.92 -3.64
CA ASN A 365 -1.99 -18.06 -2.47
C ASN A 365 -0.66 -17.35 -2.17
N GLN A 366 0.48 -18.02 -2.38
CA GLN A 366 1.80 -17.39 -2.25
C GLN A 366 2.11 -16.41 -3.39
N ALA A 367 1.66 -16.68 -4.63
CA ALA A 367 1.78 -15.74 -5.73
C ALA A 367 0.98 -14.46 -5.45
N VAL A 368 -0.24 -14.59 -4.93
CA VAL A 368 -1.06 -13.46 -4.50
C VAL A 368 -0.43 -12.72 -3.32
N TYR A 369 0.07 -13.46 -2.32
CA TYR A 369 0.76 -12.88 -1.16
C TYR A 369 1.92 -11.99 -1.57
N SER A 370 2.64 -12.38 -2.62
CA SER A 370 3.78 -11.63 -3.15
C SER A 370 3.42 -10.25 -3.70
N TYR A 371 2.18 -10.04 -4.17
CA TYR A 371 1.72 -8.77 -4.77
C TYR A 371 0.84 -7.92 -3.84
N GLY A 372 0.86 -8.18 -2.54
CA GLY A 372 0.06 -7.46 -1.57
C GLY A 372 0.59 -6.07 -1.24
N GLY A 373 0.05 -5.01 -1.83
CA GLY A 373 0.48 -3.64 -1.53
C GLY A 373 -0.57 -2.56 -1.83
N CYS A 374 -1.60 -2.87 -2.61
CA CYS A 374 -2.59 -1.88 -3.03
C CYS A 374 -3.30 -1.17 -1.86
N LEU A 375 -3.41 -1.83 -0.73
CA LEU A 375 -4.10 -1.31 0.46
C LEU A 375 -3.47 -0.01 1.04
N ILE A 376 -2.18 0.23 0.79
CA ILE A 376 -1.49 1.44 1.27
C ILE A 376 -1.27 2.50 0.18
N PHE A 377 -1.65 2.24 -1.08
CA PHE A 377 -1.49 3.20 -2.18
C PHE A 377 -2.21 4.52 -1.95
N ALA A 378 -3.40 4.50 -1.34
CA ALA A 378 -4.12 5.72 -0.99
C ALA A 378 -3.34 6.58 0.02
N ALA A 379 -2.70 5.95 1.01
CA ALA A 379 -1.84 6.64 1.96
C ALA A 379 -0.60 7.23 1.27
N PHE A 380 0.02 6.50 0.34
CA PHE A 380 1.15 7.02 -0.43
C PHE A 380 0.75 8.23 -1.27
N MET A 381 -0.38 8.19 -1.98
CA MET A 381 -0.88 9.31 -2.77
C MET A 381 -1.20 10.54 -1.89
N SER A 382 -1.67 10.33 -0.67
CA SER A 382 -1.97 11.41 0.28
C SER A 382 -0.73 12.17 0.75
N GLU A 383 0.45 11.55 0.70
CA GLU A 383 1.74 12.17 1.05
C GLU A 383 2.46 12.78 -0.18
N MET A 384 1.93 12.56 -1.40
CA MET A 384 2.55 13.08 -2.61
C MET A 384 2.34 14.58 -2.77
N ARG A 385 3.42 15.28 -3.15
CA ARG A 385 3.33 16.69 -3.57
C ARG A 385 2.45 16.85 -4.82
N HIS A 386 2.59 15.91 -5.78
CA HIS A 386 1.82 15.87 -7.02
C HIS A 386 1.22 14.47 -7.21
N PRO A 387 0.03 14.18 -6.66
CA PRO A 387 -0.61 12.88 -6.79
C PRO A 387 -0.83 12.44 -8.23
N MET A 388 -0.93 13.39 -9.17
CA MET A 388 -1.05 13.11 -10.60
C MET A 388 0.14 12.33 -11.18
N ASP A 389 1.30 12.34 -10.52
CA ASP A 389 2.51 11.62 -10.94
C ASP A 389 2.61 10.19 -10.38
N PHE A 390 1.63 9.76 -9.58
CA PHE A 390 1.63 8.42 -8.96
C PHE A 390 1.75 7.28 -9.98
N TRP A 391 1.11 7.41 -11.14
CA TRP A 391 1.16 6.40 -12.20
C TRP A 391 2.59 6.08 -12.67
N LYS A 392 3.53 7.03 -12.57
CA LYS A 392 4.94 6.83 -12.93
C LYS A 392 5.62 5.88 -11.94
N ALA A 393 5.36 6.11 -10.64
CA ALA A 393 5.88 5.25 -9.58
C ALA A 393 5.25 3.86 -9.62
N LEU A 394 3.95 3.78 -9.87
CA LEU A 394 3.20 2.53 -9.98
C LEU A 394 3.72 1.67 -11.14
N LEU A 395 3.72 2.21 -12.36
CA LEU A 395 4.14 1.46 -13.54
C LEU A 395 5.60 1.00 -13.45
N LEU A 396 6.50 1.90 -13.05
CA LEU A 396 7.92 1.56 -12.92
C LEU A 396 8.13 0.51 -11.81
N GLY A 397 7.44 0.66 -10.68
CA GLY A 397 7.50 -0.28 -9.57
C GLY A 397 7.01 -1.67 -9.95
N GLU A 398 5.87 -1.76 -10.63
CA GLU A 398 5.29 -3.05 -11.06
C GLU A 398 6.16 -3.79 -12.08
N VAL A 399 6.63 -3.10 -13.11
CA VAL A 399 7.53 -3.71 -14.11
C VAL A 399 8.80 -4.23 -13.44
N PHE A 400 9.36 -3.47 -12.52
CA PHE A 400 10.55 -3.86 -11.78
C PHE A 400 10.28 -5.09 -10.88
N ILE A 401 9.23 -5.05 -10.07
CA ILE A 401 8.85 -6.13 -9.15
C ILE A 401 8.52 -7.41 -9.93
N TYR A 402 7.71 -7.32 -10.98
CA TYR A 402 7.35 -8.44 -11.83
C TYR A 402 8.58 -9.12 -12.44
N SER A 403 9.53 -8.31 -12.97
CA SER A 403 10.76 -8.83 -13.57
C SER A 403 11.61 -9.57 -12.53
N ILE A 404 11.76 -9.02 -11.33
CA ILE A 404 12.51 -9.65 -10.24
C ILE A 404 11.84 -10.95 -9.79
N TYR A 405 10.52 -10.95 -9.64
CA TYR A 405 9.79 -12.15 -9.21
C TYR A 405 9.93 -13.30 -10.18
N LEU A 406 9.74 -13.06 -11.48
CA LEU A 406 9.90 -14.11 -12.47
C LEU A 406 11.36 -14.58 -12.57
N MET A 407 12.31 -13.64 -12.64
CA MET A 407 13.73 -13.97 -12.69
C MET A 407 14.13 -14.85 -11.50
N PHE A 408 13.82 -14.41 -10.29
CA PHE A 408 14.21 -15.11 -9.06
C PHE A 408 13.46 -16.44 -8.90
N GLY A 409 12.15 -16.46 -9.15
CA GLY A 409 11.32 -17.66 -9.01
C GLY A 409 11.75 -18.77 -9.95
N ILE A 410 11.88 -18.47 -11.24
CA ILE A 410 12.31 -19.44 -12.26
C ILE A 410 13.73 -19.92 -11.99
N TYR A 411 14.65 -18.99 -11.69
CA TYR A 411 16.06 -19.33 -11.45
C TYR A 411 16.22 -20.26 -10.25
N VAL A 412 15.69 -19.89 -9.09
CA VAL A 412 15.85 -20.70 -7.87
C VAL A 412 15.12 -22.03 -7.99
N TYR A 413 13.91 -22.06 -8.58
CA TYR A 413 13.19 -23.31 -8.82
C TYR A 413 13.95 -24.25 -9.74
N SER A 414 14.68 -23.74 -10.74
CA SER A 414 15.50 -24.57 -11.64
C SER A 414 16.63 -25.31 -10.90
N PHE A 415 17.17 -24.76 -9.81
CA PHE A 415 18.24 -25.36 -9.02
C PHE A 415 17.76 -26.15 -7.81
N GLN A 416 16.60 -25.80 -7.24
CA GLN A 416 16.09 -26.45 -6.02
C GLN A 416 14.91 -27.38 -6.27
N GLY A 417 14.16 -27.21 -7.37
CA GLY A 417 13.00 -28.05 -7.73
C GLY A 417 12.01 -28.18 -6.57
N GLN A 418 11.57 -29.40 -6.29
CA GLN A 418 10.64 -29.75 -5.22
C GLN A 418 11.15 -29.42 -3.80
N TYR A 419 12.46 -29.16 -3.63
CA TYR A 419 13.08 -28.79 -2.36
C TYR A 419 13.05 -27.26 -2.10
N SER A 420 12.44 -26.48 -2.98
CA SER A 420 12.29 -25.03 -2.78
C SER A 420 11.60 -24.75 -1.47
N PHE A 421 12.21 -23.90 -0.64
CA PHE A 421 11.74 -23.57 0.70
C PHE A 421 10.92 -22.28 0.72
N ASN A 422 10.09 -22.08 1.73
CA ASN A 422 9.32 -20.87 1.94
C ASN A 422 9.49 -20.32 3.38
N PRO A 423 10.17 -19.19 3.58
CA PRO A 423 10.93 -18.42 2.58
C PRO A 423 12.25 -19.11 2.18
N VAL A 424 12.71 -18.87 0.95
CA VAL A 424 13.88 -19.53 0.36
C VAL A 424 15.16 -19.40 1.18
N ILE A 425 15.34 -18.28 1.88
CA ILE A 425 16.52 -18.00 2.72
C ILE A 425 16.74 -19.08 3.80
N GLN A 426 15.69 -19.70 4.25
CA GLN A 426 15.75 -20.75 5.28
C GLN A 426 16.12 -22.12 4.71
N GLY A 427 15.95 -22.32 3.40
CA GLY A 427 16.35 -23.52 2.66
C GLY A 427 17.76 -23.51 2.07
N LEU A 428 18.55 -22.48 2.36
CA LEU A 428 19.91 -22.38 1.85
C LEU A 428 20.89 -23.32 2.56
N SER A 429 21.90 -23.76 1.84
CA SER A 429 23.08 -24.48 2.34
C SER A 429 24.31 -23.91 1.62
N PRO A 430 25.46 -23.69 2.26
CA PRO A 430 25.86 -24.03 3.63
C PRO A 430 25.44 -22.97 4.68
N TYR A 431 25.59 -23.33 5.96
CA TYR A 431 25.20 -22.51 7.12
C TYR A 431 25.70 -21.07 7.10
N ALA A 432 26.93 -20.82 6.64
CA ALA A 432 27.49 -19.46 6.60
C ALA A 432 26.65 -18.50 5.74
N TRP A 433 26.24 -18.94 4.55
CA TRP A 433 25.40 -18.14 3.64
C TRP A 433 23.96 -18.04 4.11
N GLN A 434 23.41 -19.14 4.69
CA GLN A 434 22.09 -19.13 5.33
C GLN A 434 22.06 -18.09 6.48
N THR A 435 23.09 -18.09 7.33
CA THR A 435 23.19 -17.14 8.44
C THR A 435 23.33 -15.70 7.93
N ALA A 436 24.17 -15.46 6.91
CA ALA A 436 24.33 -14.12 6.33
C ALA A 436 23.00 -13.58 5.79
N THR A 437 22.26 -14.38 5.03
CA THR A 437 20.95 -13.97 4.48
C THR A 437 19.90 -13.82 5.57
N ASN A 438 19.89 -14.67 6.59
CA ASN A 438 18.99 -14.54 7.74
C ASN A 438 19.25 -13.25 8.52
N VAL A 439 20.51 -12.85 8.74
CA VAL A 439 20.85 -11.58 9.41
C VAL A 439 20.38 -10.38 8.60
N LEU A 440 20.61 -10.39 7.29
CA LEU A 440 20.11 -9.33 6.39
C LEU A 440 18.57 -9.27 6.39
N SER A 441 17.90 -10.43 6.40
CA SER A 441 16.44 -10.55 6.47
C SER A 441 15.88 -10.03 7.80
N LEU A 442 16.57 -10.25 8.92
CA LEU A 442 16.17 -9.67 10.21
C LEU A 442 16.12 -8.14 10.15
N ILE A 443 17.07 -7.51 9.47
CA ILE A 443 17.09 -6.05 9.32
C ILE A 443 15.91 -5.58 8.48
N THR A 444 15.71 -6.16 7.30
CA THR A 444 14.62 -5.77 6.41
C THR A 444 13.25 -6.14 6.97
N GLY A 445 13.14 -7.29 7.62
CA GLY A 445 11.93 -7.76 8.29
C GLY A 445 11.51 -6.87 9.45
N LEU A 446 12.47 -6.37 10.24
CA LEU A 446 12.18 -5.44 11.33
C LEU A 446 11.70 -4.08 10.79
N ILE A 447 12.28 -3.59 9.71
CA ILE A 447 11.84 -2.36 9.02
C ILE A 447 10.41 -2.52 8.51
N ALA A 448 10.11 -3.62 7.80
CA ALA A 448 8.78 -3.92 7.28
C ALA A 448 7.75 -4.07 8.40
N ALA A 449 8.08 -4.79 9.47
CA ALA A 449 7.20 -4.97 10.63
C ALA A 449 6.90 -3.65 11.34
N GLY A 450 7.90 -2.77 11.45
CA GLY A 450 7.73 -1.42 11.98
C GLY A 450 6.81 -0.56 11.11
N LEU A 451 6.92 -0.65 9.78
CA LEU A 451 6.06 0.06 8.84
C LEU A 451 4.60 -0.40 8.96
N TYR A 452 4.36 -1.71 8.84
CA TYR A 452 3.01 -2.28 8.94
C TYR A 452 2.39 -2.07 10.32
N GLY A 453 3.17 -2.25 11.38
CA GLY A 453 2.72 -1.99 12.74
C GLY A 453 2.34 -0.52 12.97
N ASN A 454 3.09 0.42 12.41
CA ASN A 454 2.79 1.85 12.51
C ASN A 454 1.50 2.21 11.79
N ILE A 455 1.34 1.78 10.53
CA ILE A 455 0.13 2.06 9.74
C ILE A 455 -1.08 1.36 10.35
N GLY A 456 -0.97 0.06 10.68
CA GLY A 456 -2.06 -0.72 11.25
C GLY A 456 -2.54 -0.18 12.59
N MET A 457 -1.60 0.16 13.46
CA MET A 457 -1.95 0.75 14.75
C MET A 457 -2.57 2.14 14.62
N LYS A 458 -2.14 2.97 13.66
CA LYS A 458 -2.79 4.27 13.41
C LYS A 458 -4.23 4.12 12.96
N VAL A 459 -4.50 3.18 12.03
CA VAL A 459 -5.86 2.91 11.57
C VAL A 459 -6.74 2.46 12.74
N LEU A 460 -6.27 1.49 13.52
CA LEU A 460 -7.00 0.99 14.70
C LEU A 460 -7.16 2.08 15.77
N TYR A 461 -6.14 2.90 16.00
CA TYR A 461 -6.20 3.99 16.96
C TYR A 461 -7.26 5.02 16.60
N VAL A 462 -7.26 5.48 15.35
CA VAL A 462 -8.22 6.50 14.88
C VAL A 462 -9.64 5.96 14.83
N GLU A 463 -9.83 4.75 14.31
CA GLU A 463 -11.18 4.19 14.16
C GLU A 463 -11.78 3.70 15.48
N PHE A 464 -11.01 2.96 16.29
CA PHE A 464 -11.55 2.33 17.51
C PHE A 464 -11.25 3.16 18.75
N LEU A 465 -9.99 3.52 18.99
CA LEU A 465 -9.67 4.20 20.24
C LEU A 465 -10.22 5.63 20.26
N GLN A 466 -10.10 6.38 19.17
CA GLN A 466 -10.69 7.72 19.09
C GLN A 466 -12.17 7.68 18.75
N GLY A 467 -12.58 6.92 17.72
CA GLY A 467 -13.95 6.93 17.21
C GLY A 467 -14.97 6.29 18.15
N VAL A 468 -14.61 5.17 18.81
CA VAL A 468 -15.53 4.42 19.70
C VAL A 468 -15.31 4.78 21.17
N PHE A 469 -14.04 4.84 21.61
CA PHE A 469 -13.71 5.06 23.02
C PHE A 469 -13.38 6.51 23.39
N GLY A 470 -13.41 7.44 22.42
CA GLY A 470 -13.16 8.86 22.66
C GLY A 470 -11.72 9.16 23.13
N ALA A 471 -10.74 8.33 22.75
CA ALA A 471 -9.35 8.50 23.15
C ALA A 471 -8.77 9.84 22.65
N PRO A 472 -7.80 10.44 23.38
CA PRO A 472 -7.20 11.70 22.99
C PRO A 472 -6.45 11.59 21.66
N PRO A 473 -6.39 12.67 20.84
CA PRO A 473 -5.69 12.66 19.57
C PRO A 473 -4.20 12.38 19.75
N LEU A 474 -3.58 11.71 18.76
CA LEU A 474 -2.17 11.32 18.77
C LEU A 474 -1.18 12.49 18.94
N THR A 475 -1.61 13.71 18.66
CA THR A 475 -0.82 14.95 18.84
C THR A 475 -0.73 15.37 20.29
N ALA A 476 -1.76 15.10 21.11
CA ALA A 476 -1.82 15.42 22.51
C ALA A 476 -0.85 14.58 23.35
N SER A 477 -0.40 15.11 24.51
CA SER A 477 0.50 14.39 25.42
C SER A 477 -0.10 13.09 25.93
N ALA A 478 -1.40 13.10 26.29
CA ALA A 478 -2.12 11.89 26.70
C ALA A 478 -2.22 10.86 25.57
N GLY A 479 -2.44 11.29 24.31
CA GLY A 479 -2.43 10.40 23.15
C GLY A 479 -1.05 9.77 22.88
N LYS A 480 0.04 10.51 23.15
CA LYS A 480 1.41 9.96 23.06
C LYS A 480 1.68 8.87 24.09
N MET A 481 1.20 9.08 25.31
CA MET A 481 1.34 8.09 26.39
C MET A 481 0.48 6.84 26.11
N LEU A 482 -0.74 7.03 25.65
CA LEU A 482 -1.61 5.92 25.24
C LEU A 482 -1.01 5.12 24.09
N TRP A 483 -0.42 5.78 23.09
CA TRP A 483 0.31 5.11 22.00
C TRP A 483 1.42 4.21 22.55
N ALA A 484 2.24 4.72 23.46
CA ALA A 484 3.33 3.96 24.05
C ALA A 484 2.85 2.71 24.80
N ALA A 485 1.64 2.75 25.38
CA ALA A 485 1.04 1.63 26.08
C ALA A 485 0.39 0.61 25.11
N VAL A 486 -0.24 1.07 24.03
CA VAL A 486 -1.00 0.21 23.12
C VAL A 486 -0.09 -0.53 22.13
N ILE A 487 1.04 0.05 21.75
CA ILE A 487 2.00 -0.62 20.84
C ILE A 487 2.46 -1.98 21.37
N PRO A 488 2.92 -2.15 22.61
CA PRO A 488 3.25 -3.48 23.14
C PRO A 488 2.08 -4.47 23.06
N VAL A 489 0.85 -4.03 23.36
CA VAL A 489 -0.35 -4.86 23.30
C VAL A 489 -0.58 -5.35 21.87
N TYR A 490 -0.48 -4.47 20.87
CA TYR A 490 -0.61 -4.81 19.46
C TYR A 490 0.41 -5.87 19.02
N TRP A 491 1.68 -5.70 19.42
CA TRP A 491 2.73 -6.65 19.08
C TRP A 491 2.60 -7.99 19.81
N VAL A 492 2.10 -7.98 21.06
CA VAL A 492 1.79 -9.23 21.81
C VAL A 492 0.67 -9.99 21.12
N ILE A 493 -0.40 -9.32 20.66
CA ILE A 493 -1.48 -9.97 19.90
C ILE A 493 -0.91 -10.57 18.61
N ALA A 494 -0.10 -9.84 17.87
CA ALA A 494 0.56 -10.34 16.66
C ALA A 494 1.47 -11.55 16.95
N PHE A 495 2.22 -11.53 18.07
CA PHE A 495 3.02 -12.66 18.54
C PHE A 495 2.16 -13.88 18.84
N ILE A 496 1.04 -13.72 19.55
CA ILE A 496 0.13 -14.83 19.87
C ILE A 496 -0.35 -15.51 18.59
N VAL A 497 -0.75 -14.73 17.58
CA VAL A 497 -1.20 -15.26 16.29
C VAL A 497 -0.06 -16.00 15.57
N GLY A 498 1.15 -15.43 15.52
CA GLY A 498 2.31 -16.06 14.88
C GLY A 498 2.79 -17.31 15.59
N ALA A 499 2.72 -17.35 16.93
CA ALA A 499 3.11 -18.51 17.73
C ALA A 499 2.07 -19.64 17.73
N ALA A 500 0.80 -19.31 17.49
CA ALA A 500 -0.29 -20.29 17.42
C ALA A 500 -0.13 -21.25 16.23
N VAL A 501 0.35 -20.74 15.08
CA VAL A 501 0.57 -21.51 13.85
C VAL A 501 2.02 -21.34 13.39
N PRO A 502 2.96 -22.17 13.83
CA PRO A 502 4.39 -21.97 13.59
C PRO A 502 4.84 -22.34 12.17
N GLN A 503 3.95 -22.37 11.19
CA GLN A 503 4.24 -22.63 9.78
C GLN A 503 4.01 -21.41 8.92
N PHE A 504 5.11 -20.80 8.43
CA PHE A 504 5.08 -19.58 7.64
C PHE A 504 4.17 -19.67 6.41
N SER A 505 4.28 -20.76 5.62
CA SER A 505 3.53 -20.93 4.37
C SER A 505 2.02 -20.95 4.56
N LEU A 506 1.54 -21.56 5.67
CA LEU A 506 0.11 -21.65 5.94
C LEU A 506 -0.47 -20.31 6.38
N VAL A 507 0.23 -19.60 7.28
CA VAL A 507 -0.23 -18.29 7.77
C VAL A 507 -0.19 -17.25 6.64
N SER A 508 0.90 -17.21 5.88
CA SER A 508 1.03 -16.28 4.74
C SER A 508 0.03 -16.61 3.62
N GLY A 509 -0.23 -17.89 3.35
CA GLY A 509 -1.24 -18.34 2.41
C GLY A 509 -2.65 -17.93 2.80
N PHE A 510 -3.02 -18.09 4.07
CA PHE A 510 -4.31 -17.66 4.60
C PHE A 510 -4.52 -16.13 4.45
N ILE A 511 -3.50 -15.33 4.82
CA ILE A 511 -3.55 -13.88 4.68
C ILE A 511 -3.62 -13.49 3.21
N GLY A 512 -2.87 -14.17 2.34
CA GLY A 512 -2.92 -13.97 0.89
C GLY A 512 -4.32 -14.19 0.34
N ALA A 513 -4.94 -15.31 0.70
CA ALA A 513 -6.27 -15.67 0.22
C ALA A 513 -7.38 -14.74 0.73
N LEU A 514 -7.40 -14.43 2.04
CA LEU A 514 -8.49 -13.66 2.62
C LEU A 514 -8.35 -12.15 2.39
N PHE A 515 -7.19 -11.61 2.73
CA PHE A 515 -7.00 -10.16 2.78
C PHE A 515 -6.37 -9.59 1.51
N ILE A 516 -5.27 -10.17 1.03
CA ILE A 516 -4.56 -9.59 -0.11
C ILE A 516 -5.40 -9.68 -1.37
N LEU A 517 -6.04 -10.82 -1.65
CA LEU A 517 -6.99 -10.93 -2.75
C LEU A 517 -8.11 -9.91 -2.65
N SER A 518 -8.66 -9.71 -1.46
CA SER A 518 -9.71 -8.73 -1.24
C SER A 518 -9.21 -7.31 -1.49
N PHE A 519 -8.15 -6.86 -0.83
CA PHE A 519 -7.66 -5.48 -0.90
C PHE A 519 -6.95 -5.11 -2.20
N THR A 520 -6.37 -6.11 -2.90
CA THR A 520 -5.65 -5.85 -4.15
C THR A 520 -6.53 -5.98 -5.38
N TYR A 521 -7.51 -6.90 -5.38
CA TYR A 521 -8.29 -7.21 -6.59
C TYR A 521 -9.78 -6.94 -6.43
N THR A 522 -10.43 -7.50 -5.42
CA THR A 522 -11.89 -7.43 -5.26
C THR A 522 -12.38 -6.03 -4.89
N LEU A 523 -11.82 -5.47 -3.83
CA LEU A 523 -12.23 -4.17 -3.31
C LEU A 523 -11.93 -3.01 -4.27
N PRO A 524 -10.75 -2.88 -4.92
CA PRO A 524 -10.56 -1.83 -5.91
C PRO A 524 -11.57 -1.88 -7.05
N ALA A 525 -11.94 -3.07 -7.54
CA ALA A 525 -12.96 -3.21 -8.58
C ALA A 525 -14.35 -2.75 -8.08
N LEU A 526 -14.72 -3.08 -6.85
CA LEU A 526 -15.94 -2.61 -6.21
C LEU A 526 -15.94 -1.07 -6.07
N LEU A 527 -14.82 -0.49 -5.61
CA LEU A 527 -14.65 0.96 -5.54
C LEU A 527 -14.81 1.60 -6.91
N GLY A 528 -14.14 1.04 -7.93
CA GLY A 528 -14.24 1.49 -9.31
C GLY A 528 -15.68 1.48 -9.81
N LEU A 529 -16.41 0.39 -9.62
CA LEU A 529 -17.82 0.31 -9.99
C LEU A 529 -18.64 1.43 -9.34
N GLY A 530 -18.53 1.60 -8.01
CA GLY A 530 -19.23 2.65 -7.30
C GLY A 530 -18.88 4.05 -7.80
N TYR A 531 -17.57 4.31 -7.98
CA TYR A 531 -17.08 5.61 -8.44
C TYR A 531 -17.55 5.96 -9.85
N TRP A 532 -17.32 5.07 -10.84
CA TRP A 532 -17.67 5.38 -12.24
C TRP A 532 -19.16 5.37 -12.49
N ILE A 533 -19.92 4.45 -11.89
CA ILE A 533 -21.39 4.44 -12.02
C ILE A 533 -21.99 5.73 -11.48
N ARG A 534 -21.56 6.21 -10.31
CA ARG A 534 -22.06 7.47 -9.74
C ARG A 534 -21.63 8.68 -10.56
N LYS A 535 -20.37 8.72 -10.98
CA LYS A 535 -19.85 9.80 -11.81
C LYS A 535 -20.54 9.87 -13.17
N ASP A 536 -20.67 8.74 -13.87
CA ASP A 536 -21.28 8.67 -15.20
C ASP A 536 -22.82 8.76 -15.16
N ALA A 537 -23.44 8.65 -13.98
CA ALA A 537 -24.87 8.90 -13.79
C ALA A 537 -25.25 10.38 -13.84
N MET A 538 -24.31 11.28 -13.58
CA MET A 538 -24.54 12.73 -13.62
C MET A 538 -24.94 13.18 -15.03
N LEU A 539 -25.87 14.16 -15.11
CA LEU A 539 -26.33 14.77 -16.36
C LEU A 539 -25.67 16.13 -16.53
N PRO A 540 -24.60 16.25 -17.36
CA PRO A 540 -23.91 17.52 -17.58
C PRO A 540 -24.86 18.58 -18.14
N GLY A 541 -24.91 19.76 -17.51
CA GLY A 541 -25.78 20.88 -17.91
C GLY A 541 -27.17 20.87 -17.28
N GLU A 542 -27.70 19.73 -16.82
CA GLU A 542 -28.99 19.64 -16.14
C GLU A 542 -28.81 19.54 -14.62
N GLU A 543 -27.76 18.84 -14.17
CA GLU A 543 -27.41 18.71 -12.77
C GLU A 543 -26.20 19.61 -12.45
N ARG A 544 -26.25 20.28 -11.31
CA ARG A 544 -25.18 21.17 -10.87
C ARG A 544 -25.03 21.17 -9.36
N PHE A 545 -23.78 21.21 -8.90
CA PHE A 545 -23.41 21.55 -7.53
C PHE A 545 -23.35 23.08 -7.39
N ASP A 546 -24.05 23.62 -6.41
CA ASP A 546 -23.98 25.04 -6.06
C ASP A 546 -23.00 25.23 -4.88
N PRO A 547 -21.82 25.80 -5.11
CA PRO A 547 -20.83 25.98 -4.06
C PRO A 547 -21.21 27.00 -2.99
N ALA A 548 -22.21 27.88 -3.28
CA ALA A 548 -22.67 28.89 -2.33
C ALA A 548 -23.63 28.30 -1.29
N THR A 549 -24.45 27.32 -1.70
CA THR A 549 -25.45 26.68 -0.83
C THR A 549 -25.01 25.29 -0.34
N GLY A 550 -23.96 24.70 -0.95
CA GLY A 550 -23.53 23.34 -0.70
C GLY A 550 -24.52 22.26 -1.19
N ILE A 551 -25.51 22.64 -1.99
CA ILE A 551 -26.57 21.75 -2.46
C ILE A 551 -26.28 21.26 -3.87
N TYR A 552 -26.43 19.96 -4.10
CA TYR A 552 -26.44 19.38 -5.45
C TYR A 552 -27.86 19.19 -5.95
N HIS A 553 -28.18 19.74 -7.11
CA HIS A 553 -29.47 19.65 -7.74
C HIS A 553 -29.57 18.39 -8.60
N TYR A 554 -30.30 17.39 -8.10
CA TYR A 554 -30.56 16.16 -8.82
C TYR A 554 -31.79 16.32 -9.72
N VAL A 555 -31.70 15.81 -10.96
CA VAL A 555 -32.85 15.73 -11.89
C VAL A 555 -33.62 14.44 -11.67
N ASP A 556 -32.95 13.36 -11.32
CA ASP A 556 -33.55 12.06 -11.08
C ASP A 556 -32.86 11.32 -9.91
N GLY A 557 -33.46 10.21 -9.50
CA GLY A 557 -32.95 9.40 -8.39
C GLY A 557 -33.26 7.91 -8.54
N GLY A 558 -32.78 7.12 -7.58
CA GLY A 558 -33.07 5.71 -7.49
C GLY A 558 -32.32 4.82 -8.51
N PHE A 559 -32.85 3.62 -8.73
CA PHE A 559 -32.19 2.58 -9.54
C PHE A 559 -31.88 3.04 -10.98
N TRP A 560 -32.79 3.77 -11.63
CA TRP A 560 -32.61 4.19 -13.03
C TRP A 560 -31.45 5.16 -13.24
N ARG A 561 -31.14 6.00 -12.25
CA ARG A 561 -29.95 6.84 -12.24
C ARG A 561 -28.68 5.99 -12.32
N TYR A 562 -28.54 5.00 -11.44
CA TYR A 562 -27.37 4.11 -11.43
C TYR A 562 -27.30 3.21 -12.67
N TRP A 563 -28.47 2.76 -13.19
CA TRP A 563 -28.53 2.01 -14.42
C TRP A 563 -28.02 2.82 -15.62
N ARG A 564 -28.41 4.09 -15.71
CA ARG A 564 -27.88 5.02 -16.70
C ARG A 564 -26.37 5.15 -16.59
N GLY A 565 -25.83 5.36 -15.39
CA GLY A 565 -24.40 5.43 -15.14
C GLY A 565 -23.66 4.15 -15.57
N PHE A 566 -24.24 2.97 -15.28
CA PHE A 566 -23.68 1.70 -15.72
C PHE A 566 -23.64 1.60 -17.25
N MET A 567 -24.72 2.00 -17.93
CA MET A 567 -24.86 1.88 -19.38
C MET A 567 -24.05 2.90 -20.18
N ARG A 568 -23.48 3.94 -19.57
CA ARG A 568 -22.55 4.83 -20.26
C ARG A 568 -21.25 4.15 -20.67
N LYS A 569 -20.73 3.22 -19.84
CA LYS A 569 -19.51 2.44 -20.09
C LYS A 569 -19.73 0.95 -19.79
N PRO A 570 -20.63 0.27 -20.50
CA PRO A 570 -21.07 -1.08 -20.12
C PRO A 570 -19.94 -2.10 -20.16
N LEU A 571 -19.06 -2.04 -21.15
CA LEU A 571 -17.92 -2.96 -21.26
C LEU A 571 -16.94 -2.82 -20.11
N PHE A 572 -16.60 -1.58 -19.74
CA PHE A 572 -15.70 -1.29 -18.62
C PHE A 572 -16.31 -1.71 -17.28
N ASN A 573 -17.58 -1.40 -17.08
CA ASN A 573 -18.28 -1.77 -15.84
C ASN A 573 -18.48 -3.29 -15.74
N SER A 574 -18.79 -3.97 -16.84
CA SER A 574 -18.85 -5.44 -16.90
C SER A 574 -17.49 -6.09 -16.63
N TRP A 575 -16.40 -5.50 -17.17
CA TRP A 575 -15.04 -5.96 -16.88
C TRP A 575 -14.71 -5.84 -15.38
N ASN A 576 -15.07 -4.72 -14.74
CA ASN A 576 -14.88 -4.56 -13.28
C ASN A 576 -15.70 -5.59 -12.48
N ILE A 577 -16.94 -5.91 -12.91
CA ILE A 577 -17.73 -6.97 -12.28
C ILE A 577 -17.03 -8.32 -12.42
N PHE A 578 -16.59 -8.66 -13.65
CA PHE A 578 -15.87 -9.91 -13.90
C PHE A 578 -14.59 -10.01 -13.06
N TYR A 579 -13.82 -8.93 -13.00
CA TYR A 579 -12.60 -8.85 -12.22
C TYR A 579 -12.87 -9.01 -10.71
N MET A 580 -13.90 -8.35 -10.19
CA MET A 580 -14.36 -8.48 -8.80
C MET A 580 -14.79 -9.92 -8.47
N LEU A 581 -15.63 -10.52 -9.32
CA LEU A 581 -16.10 -11.90 -9.14
C LEU A 581 -14.95 -12.90 -9.22
N GLY A 582 -14.01 -12.71 -10.14
CA GLY A 582 -12.79 -13.51 -10.23
C GLY A 582 -11.98 -13.47 -8.94
N GLY A 583 -11.80 -12.27 -8.37
CA GLY A 583 -11.17 -12.09 -7.06
C GLY A 583 -11.91 -12.81 -5.93
N MET A 584 -13.24 -12.71 -5.89
CA MET A 584 -14.08 -13.39 -4.87
C MET A 584 -13.99 -14.92 -4.96
N VAL A 585 -14.07 -15.48 -6.18
CA VAL A 585 -13.94 -16.92 -6.40
C VAL A 585 -12.55 -17.41 -5.98
N THR A 586 -11.51 -16.67 -6.37
CA THR A 586 -10.13 -17.00 -5.98
C THR A 586 -9.95 -16.93 -4.46
N THR A 587 -10.57 -15.94 -3.79
CA THR A 587 -10.60 -15.85 -2.32
C THR A 587 -11.23 -17.10 -1.69
N ALA A 588 -12.38 -17.52 -2.18
CA ALA A 588 -13.07 -18.71 -1.66
C ALA A 588 -12.24 -19.99 -1.82
N LEU A 589 -11.66 -20.21 -3.00
CA LEU A 589 -10.81 -21.36 -3.29
C LEU A 589 -9.51 -21.32 -2.49
N GLY A 590 -8.87 -20.16 -2.39
CA GLY A 590 -7.64 -19.98 -1.62
C GLY A 590 -7.86 -20.17 -0.11
N MET A 591 -8.98 -19.70 0.41
CA MET A 591 -9.39 -19.93 1.79
C MET A 591 -9.62 -21.41 2.07
N TYR A 592 -10.31 -22.11 1.16
CA TYR A 592 -10.51 -23.55 1.27
C TYR A 592 -9.17 -24.29 1.40
N SER A 593 -8.23 -24.07 0.49
CA SER A 593 -6.94 -24.76 0.53
C SER A 593 -6.09 -24.38 1.76
N SER A 594 -6.15 -23.12 2.20
CA SER A 594 -5.42 -22.69 3.39
C SER A 594 -5.98 -23.32 4.67
N ILE A 595 -7.31 -23.40 4.80
CA ILE A 595 -7.97 -24.04 5.96
C ILE A 595 -7.69 -25.54 5.96
N GLU A 596 -7.78 -26.20 4.79
CA GLU A 596 -7.45 -27.63 4.67
C GLU A 596 -6.00 -27.90 5.08
N GLY A 597 -5.05 -27.09 4.58
CA GLY A 597 -3.66 -27.17 4.98
C GLY A 597 -3.42 -26.94 6.48
N LEU A 598 -4.16 -26.02 7.10
CA LEU A 598 -4.12 -25.81 8.55
C LEU A 598 -4.65 -27.02 9.32
N ILE A 599 -5.76 -27.61 8.89
CA ILE A 599 -6.34 -28.83 9.51
C ILE A 599 -5.35 -30.00 9.40
N GLU A 600 -4.73 -30.20 8.25
CA GLU A 600 -3.70 -31.21 8.05
C GLU A 600 -2.47 -30.99 8.95
N ALA A 601 -2.02 -29.73 9.08
CA ALA A 601 -0.89 -29.39 9.94
C ALA A 601 -1.17 -29.64 11.43
N PHE A 602 -2.38 -29.39 11.90
CA PHE A 602 -2.77 -29.66 13.29
C PHE A 602 -3.05 -31.15 13.57
N ASN A 603 -3.52 -31.91 12.57
CA ASN A 603 -3.78 -33.33 12.67
C ASN A 603 -2.55 -34.19 12.33
N GLY A 604 -1.58 -33.64 11.62
CA GLY A 604 -0.36 -34.31 11.23
C GLY A 604 0.68 -34.38 12.37
N LYS A 605 1.71 -35.19 12.16
CA LYS A 605 2.88 -35.24 13.03
C LYS A 605 3.84 -34.10 12.72
N SER A 606 3.35 -32.85 12.70
CA SER A 606 4.21 -31.67 12.56
C SER A 606 5.19 -31.62 13.73
N GLN A 607 6.48 -31.44 13.45
CA GLN A 607 7.50 -31.38 14.50
C GLN A 607 7.37 -30.09 15.34
N ALA A 608 6.77 -29.04 14.79
CA ALA A 608 6.55 -27.78 15.49
C ALA A 608 5.13 -27.73 16.05
N THR A 609 5.03 -27.60 17.37
CA THR A 609 3.76 -27.42 18.09
C THR A 609 3.52 -25.94 18.39
N SER A 610 2.23 -25.57 18.49
CA SER A 610 1.84 -24.22 18.94
C SER A 610 2.52 -23.88 20.26
N PHE A 611 3.14 -22.70 20.34
CA PHE A 611 3.91 -22.22 21.50
C PHE A 611 5.02 -23.21 21.96
N GLY A 612 5.50 -24.08 21.08
CA GLY A 612 6.52 -25.06 21.37
C GLY A 612 7.95 -24.52 21.28
N CYS A 613 8.90 -25.30 21.82
CA CYS A 613 10.33 -25.00 21.67
C CYS A 613 10.94 -25.56 20.39
N ALA A 614 10.30 -26.56 19.77
CA ALA A 614 10.78 -27.12 18.52
C ALA A 614 10.61 -26.14 17.37
N SER A 615 11.71 -25.89 16.65
CA SER A 615 11.68 -25.02 15.47
C SER A 615 11.15 -25.78 14.26
N PRO A 616 10.30 -25.16 13.43
CA PRO A 616 9.84 -25.76 12.17
C PRO A 616 10.92 -25.83 11.09
N VAL A 617 12.10 -25.22 11.34
CA VAL A 617 13.22 -25.10 10.40
C VAL A 617 14.55 -25.51 11.03
#